data_e18b034d18b13d36ddb2a82c20925e7b
#
_entry.id   e18b034d18b13d36ddb2a82c20925e7b
#
_cell.length_a   1.000
_cell.length_b   1.000
_cell.length_c   1.000
_cell.angle_alpha   90.00
_cell.angle_beta   90.00
_cell.angle_gamma   90.00
#
_symmetry.space_group_name_H-M   'P 1'
#
loop_
_entity.id
_entity.type
_entity.pdbx_description
1 polymer ?
#
loop_
_entity_poly.entity_id
_entity_poly.type
_entity_poly.pdbx_seq_one_letter_code
_entity_poly.pdbx_strand_id
1 'polypeptide(L)'
;MSTSRYGTMIDCSRNAVMRPETVKLWIDLSAAMGYNALMLYTEDTYEIPGEPYFGYGRGRYSVQEVRELDDYAAGHGVELIPCIQTLAHLNTLKRWPAYEPHFDIDDVLLAGDEAVYALIEKMFDTVTACFRTRTVHIGMDEAHHMCR
;
A
#
# COMPACT_ATOMS: atom_id res chain seq x y z
N MET A 1 -17.14 -4.14 -21.22
CA MET A 1 -17.31 -2.67 -21.21
C MET A 1 -16.36 -2.12 -20.17
N SER A 2 -15.50 -1.17 -20.52
CA SER A 2 -14.64 -0.51 -19.52
C SER A 2 -15.54 0.39 -18.69
N THR A 3 -15.79 0.03 -17.44
CA THR A 3 -16.47 0.91 -16.50
C THR A 3 -15.47 1.98 -16.08
N SER A 4 -15.81 3.24 -16.26
CA SER A 4 -15.01 4.35 -15.72
C SER A 4 -14.90 4.20 -14.20
N ARG A 5 -13.70 4.39 -13.67
CA ARG A 5 -13.47 4.40 -12.22
C ARG A 5 -13.62 5.82 -11.68
N TYR A 6 -14.45 5.97 -10.67
CA TYR A 6 -14.63 7.20 -9.90
C TYR A 6 -14.43 6.86 -8.44
N GLY A 7 -13.48 7.50 -7.80
CA GLY A 7 -13.15 7.12 -6.43
C GLY A 7 -12.29 8.15 -5.69
N THR A 8 -11.89 7.76 -4.51
CA THR A 8 -11.02 8.54 -3.62
C THR A 8 -9.79 7.73 -3.26
N MET A 9 -8.76 8.43 -2.77
CA MET A 9 -7.58 7.84 -2.18
C MET A 9 -7.49 8.29 -0.73
N ILE A 10 -7.22 7.35 0.18
CA ILE A 10 -7.02 7.61 1.60
C ILE A 10 -5.55 7.39 1.92
N ASP A 11 -4.90 8.40 2.49
CA ASP A 11 -3.54 8.30 3.00
C ASP A 11 -3.54 7.61 4.38
N CYS A 12 -2.96 6.43 4.43
CA CYS A 12 -2.79 5.61 5.64
C CYS A 12 -1.33 5.58 6.12
N SER A 13 -0.46 6.46 5.59
CA SER A 13 0.97 6.40 5.86
C SER A 13 1.49 7.54 6.74
N ARG A 14 1.02 8.77 6.54
CA ARG A 14 1.68 9.96 7.11
C ARG A 14 1.32 10.25 8.56
N ASN A 15 0.05 10.18 8.92
CA ASN A 15 -0.38 10.50 10.29
C ASN A 15 -0.80 9.27 11.08
N ALA A 16 -1.77 8.52 10.55
CA ALA A 16 -2.31 7.35 11.21
C ALA A 16 -2.88 6.36 10.19
N VAL A 17 -2.77 5.08 10.49
CA VAL A 17 -3.52 4.04 9.82
C VAL A 17 -4.94 4.05 10.37
N MET A 18 -5.94 4.17 9.50
CA MET A 18 -7.34 4.10 9.91
C MET A 18 -7.66 2.69 10.43
N ARG A 19 -8.48 2.61 11.45
CA ARG A 19 -9.00 1.31 11.87
C ARG A 19 -9.86 0.69 10.78
N PRO A 20 -9.91 -0.63 10.64
CA PRO A 20 -10.72 -1.30 9.63
C PRO A 20 -12.18 -0.84 9.60
N GLU A 21 -12.78 -0.58 10.78
CA GLU A 21 -14.16 -0.08 10.88
C GLU A 21 -14.33 1.31 10.26
N THR A 22 -13.30 2.16 10.36
CA THR A 22 -13.32 3.50 9.74
C THR A 22 -13.16 3.39 8.22
N VAL A 23 -12.35 2.46 7.73
CA VAL A 23 -12.24 2.19 6.28
C VAL A 23 -13.57 1.67 5.74
N LYS A 24 -14.28 0.78 6.47
CA LYS A 24 -15.62 0.31 6.09
C LYS A 24 -16.60 1.48 6.00
N LEU A 25 -16.57 2.42 6.94
CA LEU A 25 -17.40 3.63 6.86
C LEU A 25 -17.09 4.46 5.61
N TRP A 26 -15.81 4.60 5.23
CA TRP A 26 -15.42 5.27 4.00
C TRP A 26 -15.92 4.55 2.75
N ILE A 27 -15.93 3.22 2.75
CA ILE A 27 -16.51 2.40 1.68
C ILE A 27 -18.02 2.69 1.56
N ASP A 28 -18.74 2.69 2.68
CA ASP A 28 -20.18 2.99 2.71
C ASP A 28 -20.48 4.38 2.15
N LEU A 29 -19.74 5.40 2.59
CA LEU A 29 -19.88 6.76 2.12
C LEU A 29 -19.54 6.89 0.63
N SER A 30 -18.49 6.23 0.17
CA SER A 30 -18.09 6.20 -1.24
C SER A 30 -19.18 5.58 -2.11
N ALA A 31 -19.70 4.42 -1.71
CA ALA A 31 -20.80 3.77 -2.39
C ALA A 31 -22.08 4.64 -2.44
N ALA A 32 -22.44 5.27 -1.32
CA ALA A 32 -23.58 6.17 -1.23
C ALA A 32 -23.45 7.41 -2.13
N MET A 33 -22.23 7.89 -2.35
CA MET A 33 -21.92 8.99 -3.28
C MET A 33 -21.83 8.55 -4.75
N GLY A 34 -21.95 7.26 -5.04
CA GLY A 34 -21.84 6.71 -6.39
C GLY A 34 -20.40 6.47 -6.85
N TYR A 35 -19.43 6.50 -5.96
CA TYR A 35 -18.07 6.09 -6.26
C TYR A 35 -17.97 4.56 -6.31
N ASN A 36 -17.11 4.06 -7.20
CA ASN A 36 -16.91 2.63 -7.44
C ASN A 36 -15.46 2.19 -7.25
N ALA A 37 -14.61 3.06 -6.72
CA ALA A 37 -13.21 2.74 -6.42
C ALA A 37 -12.74 3.49 -5.15
N LEU A 38 -11.90 2.82 -4.37
CA LEU A 38 -11.20 3.38 -3.22
C LEU A 38 -9.76 2.91 -3.25
N MET A 39 -8.80 3.81 -3.20
CA MET A 39 -7.39 3.49 -3.04
C MET A 39 -6.95 3.66 -1.59
N LEU A 40 -6.20 2.70 -1.08
CA LEU A 40 -5.49 2.81 0.19
C LEU A 40 -4.01 3.08 -0.11
N TYR A 41 -3.54 4.29 0.20
CA TYR A 41 -2.15 4.68 0.10
C TYR A 41 -1.42 4.28 1.39
N THR A 42 -0.56 3.28 1.31
CA THR A 42 -0.08 2.59 2.50
C THR A 42 1.42 2.74 2.77
N GLU A 43 2.25 3.05 1.76
CA GLU A 43 3.71 2.97 1.93
C GLU A 43 4.12 1.61 2.55
N ASP A 44 4.48 1.62 3.86
CA ASP A 44 4.84 0.42 4.62
C ASP A 44 3.74 -0.05 5.60
N THR A 45 2.53 0.54 5.56
CA THR A 45 1.51 0.28 6.59
C THR A 45 0.61 -0.92 6.28
N TYR A 46 1.18 -1.99 5.76
CA TYR A 46 0.54 -3.30 5.60
C TYR A 46 1.55 -4.41 5.92
N GLU A 47 1.05 -5.57 6.26
CA GLU A 47 1.89 -6.72 6.60
C GLU A 47 2.41 -7.40 5.34
N ILE A 48 3.71 -7.74 5.35
CA ILE A 48 4.33 -8.61 4.36
C ILE A 48 4.82 -9.87 5.09
N PRO A 49 4.33 -11.08 4.73
CA PRO A 49 4.79 -12.32 5.33
C PRO A 49 6.31 -12.50 5.20
N GLY A 50 6.97 -12.79 6.32
CA GLY A 50 8.42 -12.94 6.36
C GLY A 50 9.20 -11.63 6.54
N GLU A 51 8.54 -10.47 6.56
CA GLU A 51 9.16 -9.15 6.77
C GLU A 51 8.69 -8.52 8.10
N PRO A 52 9.24 -8.93 9.24
CA PRO A 52 8.72 -8.54 10.55
C PRO A 52 8.81 -7.04 10.82
N TYR A 53 9.80 -6.36 10.24
CA TYR A 53 10.03 -4.93 10.45
C TYR A 53 9.30 -4.02 9.45
N PHE A 54 8.72 -4.58 8.38
CA PHE A 54 7.93 -3.81 7.42
C PHE A 54 6.66 -3.31 8.11
N GLY A 55 6.53 -2.00 8.24
CA GLY A 55 5.44 -1.33 8.96
C GLY A 55 5.38 -1.59 10.47
N TYR A 56 6.45 -2.10 11.08
CA TYR A 56 6.48 -2.37 12.52
C TYR A 56 6.28 -1.09 13.34
N GLY A 57 5.33 -1.15 14.28
CA GLY A 57 4.99 -0.02 15.14
C GLY A 57 4.19 1.09 14.45
N ARG A 58 3.72 0.88 13.21
CA ARG A 58 2.98 1.87 12.42
C ARG A 58 1.46 1.63 12.39
N GLY A 59 0.96 0.62 13.10
CA GLY A 59 -0.45 0.24 13.02
C GLY A 59 -0.84 -0.37 11.68
N ARG A 60 0.10 -1.07 11.04
CA ARG A 60 -0.09 -1.72 9.73
C ARG A 60 -1.27 -2.67 9.73
N TYR A 61 -1.98 -2.73 8.60
CA TYR A 61 -3.01 -3.72 8.38
C TYR A 61 -2.41 -5.13 8.26
N SER A 62 -3.00 -6.10 8.93
CA SER A 62 -2.70 -7.51 8.71
C SER A 62 -3.24 -7.98 7.36
N VAL A 63 -2.69 -9.08 6.83
CA VAL A 63 -3.19 -9.75 5.62
C VAL A 63 -4.69 -10.08 5.74
N GLN A 64 -5.13 -10.48 6.93
CA GLN A 64 -6.53 -10.80 7.17
C GLN A 64 -7.41 -9.55 7.11
N GLU A 65 -7.02 -8.45 7.77
CA GLU A 65 -7.77 -7.19 7.74
C GLU A 65 -7.91 -6.64 6.32
N VAL A 66 -6.84 -6.70 5.51
CA VAL A 66 -6.89 -6.27 4.11
C VAL A 66 -7.91 -7.10 3.31
N ARG A 67 -7.91 -8.43 3.47
CA ARG A 67 -8.88 -9.31 2.81
C ARG A 67 -10.32 -9.02 3.24
N GLU A 68 -10.54 -8.80 4.53
CA GLU A 68 -11.87 -8.43 5.05
C GLU A 68 -12.35 -7.09 4.50
N LEU A 69 -11.47 -6.11 4.34
CA LEU A 69 -11.78 -4.82 3.74
C LEU A 69 -12.09 -4.96 2.24
N ASP A 70 -11.35 -5.79 1.53
CA ASP A 70 -11.59 -6.05 0.11
C ASP A 70 -12.92 -6.79 -0.11
N ASP A 71 -13.23 -7.79 0.73
CA ASP A 71 -14.53 -8.48 0.74
C ASP A 71 -15.67 -7.50 1.00
N TYR A 72 -15.51 -6.62 1.97
CA TYR A 72 -16.51 -5.63 2.34
C TYR A 72 -16.75 -4.65 1.19
N ALA A 73 -15.68 -4.10 0.60
CA ALA A 73 -15.76 -3.17 -0.52
C ALA A 73 -16.48 -3.79 -1.73
N ALA A 74 -16.12 -5.04 -2.07
CA ALA A 74 -16.75 -5.79 -3.15
C ALA A 74 -18.26 -5.97 -2.92
N GLY A 75 -18.68 -6.23 -1.67
CA GLY A 75 -20.09 -6.33 -1.28
C GLY A 75 -20.88 -5.02 -1.47
N HIS A 76 -20.20 -3.88 -1.52
CA HIS A 76 -20.78 -2.54 -1.72
C HIS A 76 -20.56 -2.00 -3.15
N GLY A 77 -20.02 -2.83 -4.06
CA GLY A 77 -19.76 -2.42 -5.44
C GLY A 77 -18.58 -1.43 -5.59
N VAL A 78 -17.71 -1.37 -4.59
CA VAL A 78 -16.50 -0.54 -4.60
C VAL A 78 -15.29 -1.43 -4.83
N GLU A 79 -14.48 -1.13 -5.85
CA GLU A 79 -13.19 -1.77 -6.09
C GLU A 79 -12.15 -1.20 -5.11
N LEU A 80 -11.63 -2.02 -4.21
CA LEU A 80 -10.53 -1.62 -3.35
C LEU A 80 -9.20 -1.82 -4.10
N ILE A 81 -8.39 -0.75 -4.20
CA ILE A 81 -7.17 -0.74 -5.01
C ILE A 81 -5.97 -0.45 -4.09
N PRO A 82 -4.97 -1.34 -4.05
CA PRO A 82 -3.75 -1.06 -3.30
C PRO A 82 -2.92 0.04 -3.98
N CYS A 83 -2.42 0.98 -3.18
CA CYS A 83 -1.48 1.99 -3.59
C CYS A 83 -0.23 1.86 -2.70
N ILE A 84 0.74 1.09 -3.18
CA ILE A 84 2.01 0.82 -2.50
C ILE A 84 3.09 1.76 -3.02
N GLN A 85 4.25 1.74 -2.38
CA GLN A 85 5.44 2.47 -2.82
C GLN A 85 6.56 1.48 -3.12
N THR A 86 7.14 1.56 -4.33
CA THR A 86 8.18 0.64 -4.78
C THR A 86 9.51 1.32 -5.13
N LEU A 87 9.62 2.62 -4.89
CA LEU A 87 10.85 3.37 -5.17
C LEU A 87 11.20 4.38 -4.08
N ALA A 88 10.28 5.29 -3.73
CA ALA A 88 10.48 6.33 -2.73
C ALA A 88 9.43 6.27 -1.61
N HIS A 89 9.39 7.25 -0.72
CA HIS A 89 8.47 7.35 0.41
C HIS A 89 8.56 6.20 1.44
N LEU A 90 9.71 5.52 1.51
CA LEU A 90 9.94 4.40 2.41
C LEU A 90 10.95 4.71 3.53
N ASN A 91 11.13 5.99 3.87
CA ASN A 91 12.07 6.44 4.91
C ASN A 91 11.86 5.77 6.27
N THR A 92 10.64 5.35 6.57
CA THR A 92 10.32 4.64 7.81
C THR A 92 10.95 3.25 7.88
N LEU A 93 11.26 2.62 6.74
CA LEU A 93 12.00 1.36 6.68
C LEU A 93 13.49 1.55 6.96
N LYS A 94 14.07 2.67 6.52
CA LYS A 94 15.51 2.94 6.64
C LYS A 94 16.01 2.91 8.10
N ARG A 95 15.15 3.13 9.07
CA ARG A 95 15.49 3.02 10.50
C ARG A 95 15.86 1.59 10.94
N TRP A 96 15.54 0.59 10.15
CA TRP A 96 15.78 -0.80 10.48
C TRP A 96 17.06 -1.29 9.79
N PRO A 97 18.02 -1.88 10.53
CA PRO A 97 19.27 -2.39 9.95
C PRO A 97 19.08 -3.42 8.82
N ALA A 98 17.91 -4.08 8.80
CA ALA A 98 17.58 -5.04 7.74
C ALA A 98 17.32 -4.37 6.38
N TYR A 99 16.95 -3.10 6.35
CA TYR A 99 16.61 -2.37 5.12
C TYR A 99 17.56 -1.21 4.82
N GLU A 100 18.19 -0.64 5.83
CA GLU A 100 19.05 0.54 5.69
C GLU A 100 20.10 0.43 4.57
N PRO A 101 20.80 -0.73 4.37
CA PRO A 101 21.78 -0.86 3.31
C PRO A 101 21.21 -0.84 1.88
N HIS A 102 19.89 -0.95 1.75
CA HIS A 102 19.17 -1.07 0.47
C HIS A 102 18.57 0.27 0.00
N PHE A 103 19.00 1.37 0.60
CA PHE A 103 18.63 2.72 0.20
C PHE A 103 19.79 3.42 -0.52
N ASP A 104 19.46 4.13 -1.60
CA ASP A 104 20.39 5.01 -2.30
C ASP A 104 20.56 6.31 -1.49
N ILE A 105 19.60 7.19 -1.58
CA ILE A 105 19.60 8.47 -0.88
C ILE A 105 18.24 8.69 -0.22
N ASP A 106 18.25 9.27 0.99
CA ASP A 106 17.06 9.59 1.78
C ASP A 106 16.07 8.40 1.88
N ASP A 107 14.94 8.49 1.21
CA ASP A 107 13.86 7.49 1.22
C ASP A 107 13.77 6.68 -0.08
N VAL A 108 14.75 6.82 -0.97
CA VAL A 108 14.79 6.15 -2.28
C VAL A 108 15.50 4.82 -2.18
N LEU A 109 14.85 3.76 -2.62
CA LEU A 109 15.43 2.42 -2.70
C LEU A 109 16.56 2.35 -3.73
N LEU A 110 17.59 1.56 -3.45
CA LEU A 110 18.75 1.39 -4.32
C LEU A 110 18.38 0.61 -5.58
N ALA A 111 18.29 1.31 -6.70
CA ALA A 111 18.03 0.67 -7.99
C ALA A 111 19.18 -0.27 -8.38
N GLY A 112 18.84 -1.48 -8.82
CA GLY A 112 19.82 -2.52 -9.18
C GLY A 112 20.25 -3.43 -8.02
N ASP A 113 19.76 -3.19 -6.81
CA ASP A 113 19.97 -4.10 -5.68
C ASP A 113 18.97 -5.26 -5.72
N GLU A 114 19.48 -6.49 -5.81
CA GLU A 114 18.65 -7.71 -5.86
C GLU A 114 17.78 -7.89 -4.61
N ALA A 115 18.23 -7.43 -3.45
CA ALA A 115 17.44 -7.49 -2.22
C ALA A 115 16.22 -6.53 -2.27
N VAL A 116 16.38 -5.37 -2.93
CA VAL A 116 15.27 -4.45 -3.20
C VAL A 116 14.23 -5.11 -4.10
N TYR A 117 14.66 -5.75 -5.18
CA TYR A 117 13.72 -6.45 -6.07
C TYR A 117 13.03 -7.62 -5.38
N ALA A 118 13.74 -8.38 -4.54
CA ALA A 118 13.13 -9.44 -3.73
C ALA A 118 12.10 -8.91 -2.74
N LEU A 119 12.32 -7.73 -2.15
CA LEU A 119 11.32 -7.06 -1.30
C LEU A 119 10.11 -6.62 -2.11
N ILE A 120 10.32 -6.01 -3.27
CA ILE A 120 9.24 -5.56 -4.17
C ILE A 120 8.41 -6.78 -4.65
N GLU A 121 9.03 -7.91 -4.96
CA GLU A 121 8.32 -9.15 -5.28
C GLU A 121 7.38 -9.56 -4.15
N LYS A 122 7.86 -9.58 -2.91
CA LYS A 122 7.02 -9.87 -1.73
C LYS A 122 5.88 -8.87 -1.53
N MET A 123 6.12 -7.58 -1.84
CA MET A 123 5.06 -6.57 -1.82
C MET A 123 3.96 -6.94 -2.82
N PHE A 124 4.32 -7.27 -4.07
CA PHE A 124 3.35 -7.67 -5.10
C PHE A 124 2.65 -8.98 -4.75
N ASP A 125 3.38 -9.98 -4.29
CA ASP A 125 2.79 -11.25 -3.86
C ASP A 125 1.74 -11.03 -2.78
N THR A 126 2.04 -10.16 -1.81
CA THR A 126 1.10 -9.85 -0.73
C THR A 126 -0.15 -9.15 -1.25
N VAL A 127 -0.01 -8.08 -2.03
CA VAL A 127 -1.19 -7.33 -2.48
C VAL A 127 -2.02 -8.13 -3.49
N THR A 128 -1.39 -8.89 -4.38
CA THR A 128 -2.12 -9.73 -5.34
C THR A 128 -2.85 -10.90 -4.67
N ALA A 129 -2.36 -11.37 -3.52
CA ALA A 129 -3.03 -12.39 -2.73
C ALA A 129 -4.17 -11.85 -1.86
N CYS A 130 -4.19 -10.53 -1.58
CA CYS A 130 -5.15 -9.91 -0.67
C CYS A 130 -6.30 -9.20 -1.38
N PHE A 131 -6.05 -8.62 -2.55
CA PHE A 131 -7.03 -7.82 -3.29
C PHE A 131 -7.58 -8.57 -4.51
N ARG A 132 -8.87 -8.40 -4.80
CA ARG A 132 -9.53 -8.94 -6.00
C ARG A 132 -9.19 -8.17 -7.26
N THR A 133 -8.87 -6.90 -7.11
CA THR A 133 -8.53 -6.04 -8.24
C THR A 133 -7.30 -6.55 -8.99
N ARG A 134 -7.24 -6.27 -10.29
CA ARG A 134 -6.05 -6.49 -11.12
C ARG A 134 -5.22 -5.22 -11.30
N THR A 135 -5.57 -4.17 -10.57
CA THR A 135 -4.90 -2.88 -10.64
C THR A 135 -4.12 -2.65 -9.36
N VAL A 136 -2.86 -2.30 -9.49
CA VAL A 136 -2.00 -1.88 -8.39
C VAL A 136 -1.40 -0.53 -8.76
N HIS A 137 -1.51 0.45 -7.86
CA HIS A 137 -0.74 1.68 -7.97
C HIS A 137 0.63 1.41 -7.33
N ILE A 138 1.67 1.43 -8.15
CA ILE A 138 3.02 0.98 -7.74
C ILE A 138 3.81 2.04 -6.97
N GLY A 139 3.38 3.31 -7.02
CA GLY A 139 3.98 4.40 -6.28
C GLY A 139 5.47 4.60 -6.58
N MET A 140 5.78 5.33 -7.64
CA MET A 140 7.17 5.68 -8.01
C MET A 140 7.33 7.20 -8.13
N ASP A 141 6.48 7.92 -7.44
CA ASP A 141 6.44 9.36 -7.41
C ASP A 141 7.52 9.92 -6.47
N GLU A 142 7.88 11.17 -6.74
CA GLU A 142 8.76 12.00 -5.90
C GLU A 142 10.11 11.36 -5.51
N ALA A 143 10.67 10.48 -6.35
CA ALA A 143 12.00 9.93 -6.14
C ALA A 143 13.06 11.03 -6.40
N HIS A 144 13.13 11.99 -5.49
CA HIS A 144 14.02 13.14 -5.60
C HIS A 144 15.48 12.71 -5.40
N HIS A 145 16.39 13.33 -6.19
CA HIS A 145 17.82 13.11 -6.06
C HIS A 145 18.34 11.73 -6.51
N MET A 146 17.54 10.95 -7.18
CA MET A 146 17.96 9.66 -7.73
C MET A 146 19.21 9.82 -8.63
N CYS A 147 20.17 8.90 -8.52
CA CYS A 147 21.41 8.88 -9.33
C CYS A 147 22.35 10.08 -9.09
N ARG A 148 22.46 10.61 -7.91
CA ARG A 148 23.43 11.66 -7.54
C ARG A 148 24.71 11.09 -6.97
#